data_3c7dc73f286d4cb0b33f9d520b01203f
#
_entry.id   3c7dc73f286d4cb0b33f9d520b01203f
#
_cell.length_a   1.000
_cell.length_b   1.000
_cell.length_c   1.000
_cell.angle_alpha   90.00
_cell.angle_beta   90.00
_cell.angle_gamma   90.00
#
_symmetry.space_group_name_H-M   'P 1'
#
loop_
_entity.id
_entity.type
_entity.pdbx_description
1 polymer ?
#
loop_
_entity_poly.entity_id
_entity_poly.type
_entity_poly.pdbx_seq_one_letter_code
_entity_poly.pdbx_strand_id
1 'polypeptide(L)'
;IGEEDMDLDKLRYHKIVIMTDADVDGAHIRTLLLTFFFRQYQALIERGHLYIAQPPLYRAQTKSSEKFIKDDEELNAFLLSRISKEIVISLQSGVKFEGASIIKLMKAIHDMEIRLTEAEHAGIPRDLFLCFINYEQKLSPEFFLAEEGNSFGEWLAKHDFSYELTTEETETDQRSFLLITSKNGQRTHLPLEFLNSKMYGQALEALRGIHGKCEDLVFTVERKDTPPVVKTDIFDLYAYVLEEARRGITIQRYKGLGE
;
A
#
# COMPACT_ATOMS: atom_id res chain seq x y z
N ILE A 1 19.28 -12.39 -41.06
CA ILE A 1 18.16 -11.52 -40.63
C ILE A 1 18.62 -10.82 -39.37
N GLY A 2 18.97 -9.55 -39.46
CA GLY A 2 19.47 -8.72 -38.38
C GLY A 2 19.51 -7.26 -38.83
N GLU A 3 20.09 -6.39 -38.00
CA GLU A 3 20.15 -4.94 -38.17
C GLU A 3 20.79 -4.52 -39.51
N GLU A 4 21.75 -5.30 -40.03
CA GLU A 4 22.47 -5.04 -41.28
C GLU A 4 21.59 -5.18 -42.54
N ASP A 5 20.49 -5.94 -42.49
CA ASP A 5 19.60 -6.22 -43.64
C ASP A 5 18.28 -5.42 -43.60
N MET A 6 18.09 -4.58 -42.60
CA MET A 6 16.81 -3.91 -42.39
C MET A 6 16.80 -2.47 -42.94
N ASP A 7 16.07 -2.31 -44.06
CA ASP A 7 15.78 -0.99 -44.62
C ASP A 7 14.50 -0.44 -43.99
N LEU A 8 14.63 0.54 -43.08
CA LEU A 8 13.52 1.15 -42.36
C LEU A 8 12.57 1.93 -43.27
N ASP A 9 13.04 2.39 -44.43
CA ASP A 9 12.20 3.12 -45.40
C ASP A 9 11.27 2.17 -46.18
N LYS A 10 11.53 0.85 -46.11
CA LYS A 10 10.70 -0.21 -46.67
C LYS A 10 9.77 -0.89 -45.68
N LEU A 11 9.63 -0.35 -44.47
CA LEU A 11 8.70 -0.87 -43.46
C LEU A 11 7.26 -0.79 -43.98
N ARG A 12 6.59 -1.96 -44.00
CA ARG A 12 5.16 -2.05 -44.36
C ARG A 12 4.25 -1.59 -43.27
N TYR A 13 4.71 -1.71 -41.99
CA TYR A 13 3.95 -1.37 -40.80
C TYR A 13 4.76 -0.41 -39.91
N HIS A 14 4.19 0.73 -39.61
CA HIS A 14 4.86 1.76 -38.79
C HIS A 14 4.63 1.57 -37.28
N LYS A 15 3.78 0.61 -36.87
CA LYS A 15 3.52 0.28 -35.48
C LYS A 15 3.56 -1.25 -35.28
N ILE A 16 4.46 -1.69 -34.43
CA ILE A 16 4.58 -3.08 -33.99
C ILE A 16 4.13 -3.09 -32.54
N VAL A 17 3.05 -3.81 -32.23
CA VAL A 17 2.47 -3.84 -30.88
C VAL A 17 2.70 -5.21 -30.28
N ILE A 18 3.51 -5.27 -29.21
CA ILE A 18 3.65 -6.47 -28.39
C ILE A 18 2.43 -6.56 -27.48
N MET A 19 1.71 -7.68 -27.56
CA MET A 19 0.53 -7.94 -26.76
C MET A 19 0.69 -9.29 -26.06
N THR A 20 0.71 -9.28 -24.74
CA THR A 20 0.86 -10.46 -23.88
C THR A 20 -0.17 -10.40 -22.76
N ASP A 21 -0.50 -11.56 -22.18
CA ASP A 21 -1.38 -11.62 -21.02
C ASP A 21 -0.84 -10.82 -19.85
N ALA A 22 -1.72 -10.38 -18.93
CA ALA A 22 -1.36 -9.58 -17.78
C ALA A 22 -0.87 -10.43 -16.59
N ASP A 23 -0.49 -11.68 -16.81
CA ASP A 23 0.03 -12.61 -15.82
C ASP A 23 1.58 -12.70 -15.82
N VAL A 24 2.13 -13.57 -14.97
CA VAL A 24 3.58 -13.77 -14.83
C VAL A 24 4.20 -14.30 -16.12
N ASP A 25 3.53 -15.26 -16.79
CA ASP A 25 4.03 -15.88 -18.02
C ASP A 25 4.03 -14.87 -19.17
N GLY A 26 2.98 -14.04 -19.27
CA GLY A 26 2.91 -12.94 -20.23
C GLY A 26 3.99 -11.88 -19.99
N ALA A 27 4.32 -11.59 -18.74
CA ALA A 27 5.43 -10.68 -18.40
C ALA A 27 6.79 -11.26 -18.85
N HIS A 28 7.01 -12.57 -18.69
CA HIS A 28 8.22 -13.26 -19.15
C HIS A 28 8.33 -13.24 -20.68
N ILE A 29 7.25 -13.59 -21.39
CA ILE A 29 7.19 -13.55 -22.86
C ILE A 29 7.49 -12.13 -23.36
N ARG A 30 6.90 -11.12 -22.75
CA ARG A 30 7.15 -9.70 -23.08
C ARG A 30 8.63 -9.34 -22.94
N THR A 31 9.27 -9.76 -21.85
CA THR A 31 10.70 -9.51 -21.62
C THR A 31 11.57 -10.15 -22.69
N LEU A 32 11.26 -11.40 -23.09
CA LEU A 32 11.97 -12.09 -24.15
C LEU A 32 11.82 -11.39 -25.51
N LEU A 33 10.58 -10.97 -25.86
CA LEU A 33 10.33 -10.22 -27.09
C LEU A 33 11.02 -8.85 -27.09
N LEU A 34 10.99 -8.12 -25.98
CA LEU A 34 11.71 -6.84 -25.86
C LEU A 34 13.23 -7.03 -26.01
N THR A 35 13.78 -8.08 -25.40
CA THR A 35 15.20 -8.43 -25.54
C THR A 35 15.54 -8.77 -26.99
N PHE A 36 14.68 -9.50 -27.69
CA PHE A 36 14.84 -9.81 -29.11
C PHE A 36 14.87 -8.53 -29.96
N PHE A 37 13.89 -7.64 -29.80
CA PHE A 37 13.85 -6.37 -30.55
C PHE A 37 15.03 -5.47 -30.22
N PHE A 38 15.42 -5.39 -28.94
CA PHE A 38 16.59 -4.60 -28.51
C PHE A 38 17.88 -5.10 -29.14
N ARG A 39 18.08 -6.43 -29.24
CA ARG A 39 19.31 -7.01 -29.78
C ARG A 39 19.37 -7.05 -31.30
N GLN A 40 18.23 -7.22 -31.96
CA GLN A 40 18.18 -7.47 -33.40
C GLN A 40 17.63 -6.30 -34.20
N TYR A 41 16.89 -5.37 -33.59
CA TYR A 41 16.13 -4.32 -34.26
C TYR A 41 16.07 -3.03 -33.43
N GLN A 42 17.20 -2.59 -32.88
CA GLN A 42 17.27 -1.42 -32.02
C GLN A 42 16.73 -0.15 -32.68
N ALA A 43 16.96 0.00 -33.98
CA ALA A 43 16.48 1.13 -34.76
C ALA A 43 14.94 1.26 -34.79
N LEU A 44 14.18 0.15 -34.64
CA LEU A 44 12.71 0.19 -34.50
C LEU A 44 12.27 0.80 -33.17
N ILE A 45 13.06 0.58 -32.11
CA ILE A 45 12.80 1.14 -30.78
C ILE A 45 13.13 2.64 -30.80
N GLU A 46 14.29 3.02 -31.32
CA GLU A 46 14.77 4.41 -31.38
C GLU A 46 13.87 5.30 -32.23
N ARG A 47 13.30 4.76 -33.32
CA ARG A 47 12.35 5.51 -34.16
C ARG A 47 10.89 5.42 -33.65
N GLY A 48 10.64 4.78 -32.52
CA GLY A 48 9.31 4.73 -31.90
C GLY A 48 8.28 3.87 -32.63
N HIS A 49 8.74 2.81 -33.33
CA HIS A 49 7.84 1.88 -34.01
C HIS A 49 7.34 0.73 -33.11
N LEU A 50 8.01 0.47 -31.96
CA LEU A 50 7.66 -0.60 -31.05
C LEU A 50 6.78 -0.09 -29.90
N TYR A 51 5.65 -0.75 -29.68
CA TYR A 51 4.66 -0.44 -28.65
C TYR A 51 4.38 -1.67 -27.79
N ILE A 52 4.00 -1.43 -26.54
CA ILE A 52 3.53 -2.47 -25.63
C ILE A 52 2.06 -2.20 -25.35
N ALA A 53 1.20 -3.16 -25.66
CA ALA A 53 -0.21 -3.09 -25.28
C ALA A 53 -0.32 -3.24 -23.75
N GLN A 54 -1.17 -2.42 -23.14
CA GLN A 54 -1.57 -2.53 -21.75
C GLN A 54 -3.06 -2.91 -21.70
N PRO A 55 -3.40 -4.20 -21.76
CA PRO A 55 -4.78 -4.61 -21.65
C PRO A 55 -5.32 -4.24 -20.28
N PRO A 56 -6.61 -3.87 -20.15
CA PRO A 56 -7.22 -3.60 -18.86
C PRO A 56 -7.30 -4.89 -18.04
N LEU A 57 -7.07 -4.80 -16.73
CA LEU A 57 -7.27 -5.92 -15.80
C LEU A 57 -8.72 -6.10 -15.41
N TYR A 58 -9.51 -5.03 -15.44
CA TYR A 58 -10.89 -5.04 -14.99
C TYR A 58 -11.83 -4.33 -15.95
N ARG A 59 -13.05 -4.83 -16.01
CA ARG A 59 -14.22 -4.17 -16.59
C ARG A 59 -15.22 -3.92 -15.48
N ALA A 60 -15.50 -2.66 -15.19
CA ALA A 60 -16.52 -2.25 -14.24
C ALA A 60 -17.76 -1.80 -15.01
N GLN A 61 -18.90 -2.50 -14.81
CA GLN A 61 -20.15 -2.22 -15.47
C GLN A 61 -21.20 -1.80 -14.44
N THR A 62 -21.81 -0.64 -14.67
CA THR A 62 -23.00 -0.15 -13.98
C THR A 62 -24.22 -0.26 -14.90
N LYS A 63 -25.42 0.08 -14.41
CA LYS A 63 -26.63 0.10 -15.25
C LYS A 63 -26.54 1.06 -16.44
N SER A 64 -25.73 2.12 -16.34
CA SER A 64 -25.69 3.22 -17.32
C SER A 64 -24.31 3.45 -17.95
N SER A 65 -23.26 2.80 -17.46
CA SER A 65 -21.90 3.05 -17.92
C SER A 65 -21.02 1.83 -17.77
N GLU A 66 -19.98 1.79 -18.60
CA GLU A 66 -18.94 0.79 -18.59
C GLU A 66 -17.58 1.50 -18.53
N LYS A 67 -16.66 0.99 -17.72
CA LYS A 67 -15.30 1.50 -17.63
C LYS A 67 -14.29 0.35 -17.63
N PHE A 68 -13.28 0.46 -18.48
CA PHE A 68 -12.11 -0.42 -18.45
C PHE A 68 -11.06 0.17 -17.53
N ILE A 69 -10.44 -0.66 -16.72
CA ILE A 69 -9.57 -0.29 -15.62
C ILE A 69 -8.29 -1.12 -15.75
N LYS A 70 -7.14 -0.44 -15.70
CA LYS A 70 -5.85 -1.05 -16.05
C LYS A 70 -5.25 -1.90 -14.92
N ASP A 71 -5.49 -1.54 -13.64
CA ASP A 71 -4.87 -2.14 -12.46
C ASP A 71 -5.75 -2.00 -11.20
N ASP A 72 -5.31 -2.62 -10.09
CA ASP A 72 -6.00 -2.57 -8.81
C ASP A 72 -6.05 -1.16 -8.22
N GLU A 73 -5.03 -0.33 -8.44
CA GLU A 73 -4.96 1.04 -7.95
C GLU A 73 -6.06 1.90 -8.60
N GLU A 74 -6.19 1.82 -9.94
CA GLU A 74 -7.26 2.53 -10.66
C GLU A 74 -8.66 2.01 -10.28
N LEU A 75 -8.79 0.69 -9.99
CA LEU A 75 -10.05 0.12 -9.51
C LEU A 75 -10.44 0.72 -8.15
N ASN A 76 -9.52 0.75 -7.21
CA ASN A 76 -9.75 1.33 -5.89
C ASN A 76 -10.08 2.82 -6.00
N ALA A 77 -9.33 3.58 -6.81
CA ALA A 77 -9.60 4.99 -7.04
C ALA A 77 -11.01 5.22 -7.64
N PHE A 78 -11.41 4.39 -8.59
CA PHE A 78 -12.75 4.43 -9.19
C PHE A 78 -13.85 4.16 -8.15
N LEU A 79 -13.69 3.09 -7.35
CA LEU A 79 -14.63 2.71 -6.30
C LEU A 79 -14.76 3.81 -5.24
N LEU A 80 -13.63 4.33 -4.75
CA LEU A 80 -13.59 5.40 -3.75
C LEU A 80 -14.19 6.70 -4.26
N SER A 81 -13.91 7.08 -5.51
CA SER A 81 -14.49 8.28 -6.14
C SER A 81 -16.01 8.21 -6.24
N ARG A 82 -16.57 7.00 -6.39
CA ARG A 82 -18.01 6.79 -6.44
C ARG A 82 -18.62 6.87 -5.05
N ILE A 83 -18.14 6.04 -4.12
CA ILE A 83 -18.76 5.92 -2.79
C ILE A 83 -18.61 7.20 -1.96
N SER A 84 -17.52 7.97 -2.15
CA SER A 84 -17.29 9.23 -1.43
C SER A 84 -18.37 10.30 -1.66
N LYS A 85 -19.21 10.13 -2.68
CA LYS A 85 -20.36 11.02 -2.97
C LYS A 85 -21.65 10.54 -2.29
N GLU A 86 -21.66 9.32 -1.78
CA GLU A 86 -22.86 8.65 -1.27
C GLU A 86 -22.85 8.49 0.25
N ILE A 87 -21.66 8.59 0.88
CA ILE A 87 -21.49 8.38 2.32
C ILE A 87 -20.89 9.59 3.01
N VAL A 88 -21.12 9.68 4.31
CA VAL A 88 -20.44 10.58 5.25
C VAL A 88 -19.82 9.71 6.34
N ILE A 89 -18.58 9.98 6.70
CA ILE A 89 -17.89 9.30 7.80
C ILE A 89 -17.63 10.33 8.88
N SER A 90 -18.07 10.07 10.10
CA SER A 90 -17.84 10.94 11.26
C SER A 90 -17.10 10.20 12.37
N LEU A 91 -16.16 10.88 12.99
CA LEU A 91 -15.51 10.45 14.22
C LEU A 91 -16.35 10.86 15.44
N GLN A 92 -16.25 10.11 16.53
CA GLN A 92 -16.88 10.45 17.80
C GLN A 92 -16.41 11.82 18.32
N SER A 93 -15.21 12.27 17.96
CA SER A 93 -14.68 13.61 18.23
C SER A 93 -15.39 14.75 17.50
N GLY A 94 -16.33 14.44 16.59
CA GLY A 94 -17.07 15.41 15.77
C GLY A 94 -16.42 15.74 14.42
N VAL A 95 -15.25 15.20 14.10
CA VAL A 95 -14.63 15.36 12.78
C VAL A 95 -15.45 14.62 11.74
N LYS A 96 -15.75 15.28 10.60
CA LYS A 96 -16.50 14.69 9.48
C LYS A 96 -15.66 14.64 8.23
N PHE A 97 -15.83 13.55 7.49
CA PHE A 97 -15.22 13.30 6.19
C PHE A 97 -16.31 13.16 5.13
N GLU A 98 -16.19 13.95 4.07
CA GLU A 98 -17.11 13.96 2.93
C GLU A 98 -16.33 14.15 1.62
N GLY A 99 -16.79 13.55 0.53
CA GLY A 99 -16.17 13.70 -0.79
C GLY A 99 -14.68 13.41 -0.80
N ALA A 100 -13.87 14.39 -1.17
CA ALA A 100 -12.42 14.22 -1.30
C ALA A 100 -11.71 13.89 0.02
N SER A 101 -12.28 14.27 1.18
CA SER A 101 -11.68 13.94 2.48
C SER A 101 -11.83 12.45 2.83
N ILE A 102 -12.90 11.77 2.36
CA ILE A 102 -13.04 10.32 2.47
C ILE A 102 -11.94 9.62 1.66
N ILE A 103 -11.66 10.08 0.43
CA ILE A 103 -10.63 9.50 -0.42
C ILE A 103 -9.25 9.61 0.27
N LYS A 104 -8.96 10.77 0.89
CA LYS A 104 -7.71 10.98 1.64
C LYS A 104 -7.62 10.06 2.85
N LEU A 105 -8.70 9.91 3.62
CA LEU A 105 -8.76 9.00 4.76
C LEU A 105 -8.53 7.55 4.33
N MET A 106 -9.24 7.08 3.30
CA MET A 106 -9.09 5.72 2.79
C MET A 106 -7.68 5.47 2.26
N LYS A 107 -7.07 6.45 1.59
CA LYS A 107 -5.67 6.36 1.15
C LYS A 107 -4.72 6.24 2.34
N ALA A 108 -4.89 7.06 3.38
CA ALA A 108 -4.05 7.00 4.57
C ALA A 108 -4.15 5.63 5.28
N ILE A 109 -5.35 5.04 5.36
CA ILE A 109 -5.54 3.69 5.92
C ILE A 109 -4.87 2.63 5.04
N HIS A 110 -4.99 2.74 3.73
CA HIS A 110 -4.32 1.83 2.80
C HIS A 110 -2.80 1.92 2.89
N ASP A 111 -2.25 3.14 2.92
CA ASP A 111 -0.82 3.36 3.09
C ASP A 111 -0.32 2.78 4.43
N MET A 112 -1.11 2.89 5.50
CA MET A 112 -0.83 2.26 6.79
C MET A 112 -0.78 0.73 6.67
N GLU A 113 -1.75 0.11 6.02
CA GLU A 113 -1.78 -1.35 5.82
C GLU A 113 -0.54 -1.85 5.08
N ILE A 114 -0.10 -1.12 4.05
CA ILE A 114 1.14 -1.45 3.33
C ILE A 114 2.34 -1.42 4.29
N ARG A 115 2.46 -0.38 5.14
CA ARG A 115 3.59 -0.27 6.08
C ARG A 115 3.56 -1.36 7.15
N LEU A 116 2.38 -1.74 7.63
CA LEU A 116 2.23 -2.85 8.56
C LEU A 116 2.66 -4.18 7.92
N THR A 117 2.25 -4.43 6.69
CA THR A 117 2.66 -5.64 5.95
C THR A 117 4.17 -5.66 5.70
N GLU A 118 4.78 -4.52 5.36
CA GLU A 118 6.24 -4.42 5.21
C GLU A 118 6.97 -4.69 6.53
N ALA A 119 6.43 -4.19 7.65
CA ALA A 119 6.98 -4.45 8.98
C ALA A 119 6.93 -5.94 9.33
N GLU A 120 5.81 -6.61 9.05
CA GLU A 120 5.66 -8.06 9.27
C GLU A 120 6.68 -8.85 8.42
N HIS A 121 6.88 -8.49 7.16
CA HIS A 121 7.90 -9.09 6.30
C HIS A 121 9.34 -8.84 6.81
N ALA A 122 9.56 -7.74 7.51
CA ALA A 122 10.82 -7.44 8.17
C ALA A 122 10.98 -8.13 9.54
N GLY A 123 9.99 -8.95 9.95
CA GLY A 123 10.01 -9.68 11.23
C GLY A 123 9.52 -8.87 12.43
N ILE A 124 8.87 -7.72 12.19
CA ILE A 124 8.27 -6.90 13.26
C ILE A 124 6.78 -7.23 13.33
N PRO A 125 6.29 -7.81 14.44
CA PRO A 125 4.88 -8.11 14.60
C PRO A 125 4.00 -6.86 14.45
N ARG A 126 2.84 -7.03 13.80
CA ARG A 126 1.88 -5.95 13.53
C ARG A 126 1.52 -5.15 14.79
N ASP A 127 1.17 -5.86 15.86
CA ASP A 127 0.75 -5.25 17.13
C ASP A 127 1.89 -4.43 17.74
N LEU A 128 3.11 -4.94 17.67
CA LEU A 128 4.29 -4.25 18.13
C LEU A 128 4.54 -2.98 17.31
N PHE A 129 4.45 -3.05 15.99
CA PHE A 129 4.65 -1.88 15.12
C PHE A 129 3.58 -0.81 15.41
N LEU A 130 2.31 -1.21 15.63
CA LEU A 130 1.25 -0.32 16.06
C LEU A 130 1.56 0.38 17.37
N CYS A 131 2.15 -0.31 18.37
CA CYS A 131 2.60 0.33 19.61
C CYS A 131 3.61 1.45 19.36
N PHE A 132 4.55 1.24 18.43
CA PHE A 132 5.56 2.24 18.09
C PHE A 132 4.97 3.50 17.44
N ILE A 133 4.02 3.34 16.52
CA ILE A 133 3.43 4.48 15.80
C ILE A 133 2.34 5.21 16.59
N ASN A 134 1.67 4.52 17.53
CA ASN A 134 0.62 5.10 18.38
C ASN A 134 1.15 5.77 19.65
N TYR A 135 2.45 5.65 19.92
CA TYR A 135 3.04 6.33 21.07
C TYR A 135 2.92 7.86 20.94
N GLU A 136 2.79 8.57 22.07
CA GLU A 136 2.48 10.01 22.08
C GLU A 136 3.55 10.86 21.42
N GLN A 137 4.81 10.43 21.54
CA GLN A 137 5.96 11.12 21.00
C GLN A 137 6.56 10.34 19.85
N LYS A 138 7.18 11.06 18.90
CA LYS A 138 7.98 10.40 17.86
C LYS A 138 9.21 9.77 18.51
N LEU A 139 9.31 8.45 18.40
CA LEU A 139 10.47 7.71 18.88
C LEU A 139 11.67 7.94 17.94
N SER A 140 12.84 8.09 18.55
CA SER A 140 14.13 8.17 17.84
C SER A 140 15.20 7.38 18.62
N PRO A 141 16.35 7.06 18.02
CA PRO A 141 17.44 6.40 18.74
C PRO A 141 17.86 7.17 19.99
N GLU A 142 17.91 8.51 19.92
CA GLU A 142 18.32 9.38 21.01
C GLU A 142 17.37 9.29 22.21
N PHE A 143 16.07 9.09 21.97
CA PHE A 143 15.06 8.90 23.00
C PHE A 143 15.40 7.74 23.94
N PHE A 144 15.88 6.63 23.37
CA PHE A 144 16.25 5.44 24.15
C PHE A 144 17.62 5.57 24.83
N LEU A 145 18.54 6.32 24.24
CA LEU A 145 19.89 6.55 24.78
C LEU A 145 19.89 7.61 25.90
N ALA A 146 18.89 8.49 25.97
CA ALA A 146 18.78 9.57 26.96
C ALA A 146 17.99 9.17 28.23
N GLU A 147 17.79 7.88 28.53
CA GLU A 147 17.01 7.37 29.67
C GLU A 147 15.51 7.76 29.69
N GLU A 148 15.02 8.39 28.64
CA GLU A 148 13.59 8.73 28.49
C GLU A 148 12.73 7.51 28.15
N GLY A 149 13.35 6.36 27.88
CA GLY A 149 12.70 5.10 27.48
C GLY A 149 11.75 4.50 28.52
N ASN A 150 11.81 4.90 29.80
CA ASN A 150 10.97 4.34 30.86
C ASN A 150 9.47 4.55 30.57
N SER A 151 9.06 5.72 30.08
CA SER A 151 7.68 6.00 29.73
C SER A 151 7.17 5.16 28.56
N PHE A 152 8.03 4.85 27.59
CA PHE A 152 7.72 3.92 26.52
C PHE A 152 7.61 2.47 27.01
N GLY A 153 8.44 2.09 28.01
CA GLY A 153 8.34 0.79 28.67
C GLY A 153 6.99 0.58 29.35
N GLU A 154 6.48 1.59 30.06
CA GLU A 154 5.13 1.56 30.64
C GLU A 154 4.03 1.48 29.57
N TRP A 155 4.20 2.16 28.45
CA TRP A 155 3.30 2.07 27.30
C TRP A 155 3.30 0.66 26.69
N LEU A 156 4.47 0.09 26.43
CA LEU A 156 4.58 -1.28 25.90
C LEU A 156 3.99 -2.32 26.85
N ALA A 157 4.18 -2.15 28.17
CA ALA A 157 3.63 -3.05 29.18
C ALA A 157 2.10 -3.11 29.17
N LYS A 158 1.42 -1.99 28.87
CA LYS A 158 -0.04 -1.94 28.67
C LYS A 158 -0.52 -2.74 27.47
N HIS A 159 0.39 -3.00 26.51
CA HIS A 159 0.12 -3.75 25.28
C HIS A 159 0.74 -5.18 25.32
N ASP A 160 1.06 -5.68 26.50
CA ASP A 160 1.63 -7.02 26.72
C ASP A 160 3.04 -7.22 26.11
N PHE A 161 3.83 -6.14 26.01
CA PHE A 161 5.23 -6.16 25.61
C PHE A 161 6.14 -5.61 26.69
N SER A 162 7.39 -6.10 26.70
CA SER A 162 8.50 -5.50 27.46
C SER A 162 9.69 -5.30 26.54
N TYR A 163 10.62 -4.40 26.89
CA TYR A 163 11.84 -4.24 26.12
C TYR A 163 13.06 -4.11 27.02
N GLU A 164 14.20 -4.47 26.47
CA GLU A 164 15.53 -4.23 27.02
C GLU A 164 16.38 -3.55 25.94
N LEU A 165 17.13 -2.50 26.29
CA LEU A 165 18.11 -1.89 25.40
C LEU A 165 19.42 -2.69 25.53
N THR A 166 19.88 -3.25 24.42
CA THR A 166 21.13 -3.98 24.32
C THR A 166 22.06 -3.30 23.33
N THR A 167 23.35 -3.26 23.65
CA THR A 167 24.38 -2.71 22.78
C THR A 167 25.39 -3.79 22.48
N GLU A 168 25.61 -4.06 21.21
CA GLU A 168 26.64 -4.97 20.71
C GLU A 168 27.82 -4.13 20.20
N GLU A 169 29.00 -4.35 20.77
CA GLU A 169 30.25 -3.75 20.33
C GLU A 169 31.02 -4.75 19.48
N THR A 170 31.32 -4.36 18.26
CA THR A 170 32.27 -5.03 17.38
C THR A 170 33.53 -4.20 17.26
N GLU A 171 34.65 -4.77 16.79
CA GLU A 171 35.92 -4.05 16.66
C GLU A 171 35.85 -2.74 15.84
N THR A 172 34.81 -2.58 15.01
CA THR A 172 34.64 -1.45 14.07
C THR A 172 33.34 -0.68 14.22
N ASP A 173 32.35 -1.17 14.97
CA ASP A 173 31.02 -0.57 15.01
C ASP A 173 30.31 -0.87 16.34
N GLN A 174 29.51 0.09 16.82
CA GLN A 174 28.66 -0.07 18.00
C GLN A 174 27.22 0.05 17.58
N ARG A 175 26.43 -1.02 17.77
CA ARG A 175 25.01 -1.07 17.39
C ARG A 175 24.13 -1.30 18.60
N SER A 176 23.10 -0.49 18.72
CA SER A 176 22.10 -0.62 19.78
C SER A 176 20.80 -1.20 19.24
N PHE A 177 20.23 -2.11 20.00
CA PHE A 177 19.01 -2.82 19.64
C PHE A 177 18.00 -2.77 20.80
N LEU A 178 16.72 -2.76 20.47
CA LEU A 178 15.66 -3.08 21.40
C LEU A 178 15.35 -4.57 21.30
N LEU A 179 15.61 -5.30 22.37
CA LEU A 179 15.14 -6.66 22.54
C LEU A 179 13.73 -6.61 23.13
N ILE A 180 12.72 -6.83 22.30
CA ILE A 180 11.32 -6.74 22.71
C ILE A 180 10.78 -8.14 22.92
N THR A 181 10.16 -8.36 24.08
CA THR A 181 9.56 -9.66 24.44
C THR A 181 8.06 -9.46 24.62
N SER A 182 7.26 -10.23 23.87
CA SER A 182 5.81 -10.29 24.04
C SER A 182 5.40 -11.20 25.21
N LYS A 183 4.19 -11.06 25.68
CA LYS A 183 3.64 -11.89 26.79
C LYS A 183 3.71 -13.40 26.54
N ASN A 184 3.63 -13.84 25.29
CA ASN A 184 3.75 -15.25 24.92
C ASN A 184 5.22 -15.72 24.78
N GLY A 185 6.20 -14.84 25.08
CA GLY A 185 7.63 -15.16 25.06
C GLY A 185 8.29 -15.00 23.69
N GLN A 186 7.59 -14.52 22.67
CA GLN A 186 8.19 -14.22 21.36
C GLN A 186 9.14 -13.02 21.51
N ARG A 187 10.33 -13.12 20.94
CA ARG A 187 11.36 -12.09 20.99
C ARG A 187 11.56 -11.47 19.61
N THR A 188 11.62 -10.16 19.57
CA THR A 188 11.92 -9.36 18.36
C THR A 188 13.15 -8.50 18.63
N HIS A 189 14.18 -8.64 17.79
CA HIS A 189 15.37 -7.79 17.79
C HIS A 189 15.16 -6.65 16.83
N LEU A 190 15.06 -5.43 17.34
CA LEU A 190 14.81 -4.24 16.55
C LEU A 190 16.01 -3.30 16.64
N PRO A 191 16.79 -3.10 15.55
CA PRO A 191 17.85 -2.11 15.52
C PRO A 191 17.29 -0.71 15.76
N LEU A 192 17.97 0.14 16.56
CA LEU A 192 17.52 1.52 16.82
C LEU A 192 17.43 2.36 15.53
N GLU A 193 18.27 2.05 14.52
CA GLU A 193 18.24 2.70 13.19
C GLU A 193 16.90 2.51 12.47
N PHE A 194 16.12 1.50 12.84
CA PHE A 194 14.76 1.30 12.34
C PHE A 194 13.89 2.54 12.53
N LEU A 195 14.04 3.27 13.63
CA LEU A 195 13.29 4.48 13.94
C LEU A 195 13.60 5.65 12.97
N ASN A 196 14.71 5.57 12.24
CA ASN A 196 15.07 6.50 11.18
C ASN A 196 14.72 5.96 9.78
N SER A 197 14.12 4.77 9.70
CA SER A 197 13.76 4.15 8.43
C SER A 197 12.65 4.91 7.71
N LYS A 198 12.67 4.81 6.38
CA LYS A 198 11.61 5.35 5.53
C LYS A 198 10.24 4.73 5.87
N MET A 199 10.21 3.43 6.16
CA MET A 199 9.00 2.69 6.51
C MET A 199 8.34 3.27 7.76
N TYR A 200 9.09 3.47 8.85
CA TYR A 200 8.58 4.06 10.08
C TYR A 200 8.10 5.51 9.87
N GLY A 201 8.87 6.33 9.15
CA GLY A 201 8.47 7.69 8.81
C GLY A 201 7.17 7.77 8.01
N GLN A 202 7.00 6.91 7.01
CA GLN A 202 5.78 6.85 6.20
C GLN A 202 4.56 6.34 6.99
N ALA A 203 4.76 5.42 7.95
CA ALA A 203 3.69 4.98 8.84
C ALA A 203 3.19 6.13 9.73
N LEU A 204 4.09 6.95 10.26
CA LEU A 204 3.72 8.15 11.01
C LEU A 204 2.98 9.20 10.16
N GLU A 205 3.33 9.33 8.87
CA GLU A 205 2.60 10.21 7.94
C GLU A 205 1.18 9.68 7.67
N ALA A 206 1.04 8.37 7.45
CA ALA A 206 -0.25 7.73 7.28
C ALA A 206 -1.14 7.92 8.52
N LEU A 207 -0.57 7.76 9.73
CA LEU A 207 -1.29 7.99 10.99
C LEU A 207 -1.81 9.42 11.11
N ARG A 208 -1.04 10.42 10.70
CA ARG A 208 -1.51 11.83 10.66
C ARG A 208 -2.71 12.01 9.73
N GLY A 209 -2.74 11.30 8.61
CA GLY A 209 -3.86 11.31 7.67
C GLY A 209 -5.14 10.68 8.22
N ILE A 210 -5.05 9.85 9.26
CA ILE A 210 -6.18 9.19 9.91
C ILE A 210 -6.80 10.06 11.02
N HIS A 211 -6.17 11.19 11.40
CA HIS A 211 -6.63 12.12 12.42
C HIS A 211 -6.70 11.57 13.87
N GLY A 212 -5.87 10.60 14.22
CA GLY A 212 -5.81 10.08 15.58
C GLY A 212 -4.96 8.83 15.73
N LYS A 213 -4.91 8.32 16.96
CA LYS A 213 -4.31 7.01 17.23
C LYS A 213 -5.22 5.92 16.69
N CYS A 214 -4.66 4.88 16.09
CA CYS A 214 -5.46 3.80 15.48
C CYS A 214 -6.37 3.06 16.49
N GLU A 215 -6.04 3.12 17.79
CA GLU A 215 -6.70 2.34 18.85
C GLU A 215 -7.97 2.96 19.40
N ASP A 216 -8.13 4.30 19.31
CA ASP A 216 -9.21 5.04 19.98
C ASP A 216 -10.26 5.59 19.00
N LEU A 217 -10.23 5.14 17.75
CA LEU A 217 -11.07 5.72 16.71
C LEU A 217 -12.40 4.98 16.60
N VAL A 218 -13.49 5.72 16.82
CA VAL A 218 -14.85 5.24 16.56
C VAL A 218 -15.41 6.03 15.40
N PHE A 219 -15.66 5.34 14.29
CA PHE A 219 -16.22 5.90 13.07
C PHE A 219 -17.70 5.53 12.94
N THR A 220 -18.51 6.50 12.57
CA THR A 220 -19.89 6.28 12.16
C THR A 220 -19.98 6.56 10.67
N VAL A 221 -20.38 5.55 9.89
CA VAL A 221 -20.63 5.66 8.45
C VAL A 221 -22.10 5.83 8.21
N GLU A 222 -22.48 6.96 7.64
CA GLU A 222 -23.85 7.29 7.27
C GLU A 222 -24.01 7.25 5.76
N ARG A 223 -25.08 6.65 5.29
CA ARG A 223 -25.50 6.65 3.89
C ARG A 223 -27.00 6.94 3.83
N LYS A 224 -27.43 7.66 2.81
CA LYS A 224 -28.85 7.96 2.60
C LYS A 224 -29.67 6.67 2.56
N ASP A 225 -30.80 6.68 3.26
CA ASP A 225 -31.79 5.59 3.32
C ASP A 225 -31.27 4.26 3.91
N THR A 226 -30.17 4.30 4.65
CA THR A 226 -29.63 3.13 5.38
C THR A 226 -29.31 3.50 6.83
N PRO A 227 -29.43 2.54 7.79
CA PRO A 227 -29.01 2.79 9.16
C PRO A 227 -27.51 3.11 9.23
N PRO A 228 -27.08 3.99 10.16
CA PRO A 228 -25.68 4.24 10.39
C PRO A 228 -24.93 2.97 10.83
N VAL A 229 -23.71 2.81 10.37
CA VAL A 229 -22.82 1.67 10.74
C VAL A 229 -21.65 2.21 11.54
N VAL A 230 -21.39 1.61 12.70
CA VAL A 230 -20.26 1.96 13.56
C VAL A 230 -19.10 1.01 13.32
N LYS A 231 -17.90 1.55 13.20
CA LYS A 231 -16.63 0.84 13.08
C LYS A 231 -15.64 1.38 14.09
N THR A 232 -14.98 0.48 14.80
CA THR A 232 -13.97 0.79 15.83
C THR A 232 -12.56 0.43 15.40
N ASP A 233 -12.43 -0.24 14.26
CA ASP A 233 -11.15 -0.57 13.64
C ASP A 233 -11.05 0.11 12.27
N ILE A 234 -9.89 0.69 11.98
CA ILE A 234 -9.66 1.45 10.73
C ILE A 234 -9.61 0.53 9.50
N PHE A 235 -9.13 -0.70 9.66
CA PHE A 235 -9.04 -1.66 8.55
C PHE A 235 -10.41 -2.27 8.25
N ASP A 236 -11.21 -2.51 9.29
CA ASP A 236 -12.63 -2.86 9.15
C ASP A 236 -13.44 -1.74 8.48
N LEU A 237 -13.14 -0.48 8.80
CA LEU A 237 -13.73 0.66 8.10
C LEU A 237 -13.36 0.66 6.63
N TYR A 238 -12.08 0.46 6.31
CA TYR A 238 -11.60 0.43 4.93
C TYR A 238 -12.25 -0.69 4.12
N ALA A 239 -12.26 -1.91 4.68
CA ALA A 239 -12.90 -3.07 4.05
C ALA A 239 -14.39 -2.82 3.80
N TYR A 240 -15.10 -2.30 4.80
CA TYR A 240 -16.53 -1.97 4.69
C TYR A 240 -16.79 -0.92 3.60
N VAL A 241 -16.02 0.16 3.55
CA VAL A 241 -16.21 1.21 2.53
C VAL A 241 -15.95 0.66 1.12
N LEU A 242 -14.95 -0.20 0.92
CA LEU A 242 -14.70 -0.83 -0.38
C LEU A 242 -15.78 -1.83 -0.76
N GLU A 243 -16.35 -2.58 0.20
CA GLU A 243 -17.48 -3.48 -0.06
C GLU A 243 -18.72 -2.70 -0.48
N GLU A 244 -19.06 -1.63 0.25
CA GLU A 244 -20.18 -0.75 -0.11
C GLU A 244 -19.97 -0.10 -1.48
N ALA A 245 -18.76 0.28 -1.82
CA ALA A 245 -18.42 0.87 -3.11
C ALA A 245 -18.64 -0.08 -4.30
N ARG A 246 -18.57 -1.40 -4.07
CA ARG A 246 -18.84 -2.44 -5.09
C ARG A 246 -20.32 -2.70 -5.32
N ARG A 247 -21.21 -2.28 -4.41
CA ARG A 247 -22.66 -2.51 -4.55
C ARG A 247 -23.19 -1.86 -5.81
N GLY A 248 -23.92 -2.64 -6.60
CA GLY A 248 -24.54 -2.21 -7.86
C GLY A 248 -23.57 -2.04 -9.02
N ILE A 249 -22.36 -2.59 -8.91
CA ILE A 249 -21.36 -2.69 -10.00
C ILE A 249 -21.05 -4.16 -10.25
N THR A 250 -21.07 -4.56 -11.50
CA THR A 250 -20.50 -5.84 -11.91
C THR A 250 -19.03 -5.59 -12.30
N ILE A 251 -18.11 -6.22 -11.55
CA ILE A 251 -16.66 -6.14 -11.83
C ILE A 251 -16.23 -7.50 -12.40
N GLN A 252 -15.78 -7.47 -13.65
CA GLN A 252 -15.18 -8.64 -14.32
C GLN A 252 -13.67 -8.43 -14.35
N ARG A 253 -12.91 -9.43 -13.92
CA ARG A 253 -11.45 -9.47 -14.04
C ARG A 253 -11.08 -10.28 -15.26
N TYR A 254 -10.27 -9.69 -16.13
CA TYR A 254 -9.68 -10.40 -17.26
C TYR A 254 -8.45 -11.19 -16.78
N LYS A 255 -8.38 -12.47 -17.12
CA LYS A 255 -7.24 -13.33 -16.77
C LYS A 255 -6.27 -13.52 -17.91
N GLY A 256 -6.70 -13.24 -19.14
CA GLY A 256 -5.88 -13.37 -20.33
C GLY A 256 -6.51 -12.68 -21.54
N LEU A 257 -5.76 -12.61 -22.67
CA LEU A 257 -6.22 -11.98 -23.92
C LEU A 257 -7.36 -12.76 -24.62
N GLY A 258 -7.61 -14.00 -24.21
CA GLY A 258 -8.63 -14.86 -24.77
C GLY A 258 -9.97 -14.90 -24.01
N GLU A 259 -10.12 -14.12 -22.94
CA GLU A 259 -11.33 -14.07 -22.11
C GLU A 259 -12.18 -12.82 -22.34
#